data_cabf9c1ccf5b4e356f2c5eef1c3ab653
#
_entry.id   cabf9c1ccf5b4e356f2c5eef1c3ab653
#
_cell.length_a   1.000
_cell.length_b   1.000
_cell.length_c   1.000
_cell.angle_alpha   90.00
_cell.angle_beta   90.00
_cell.angle_gamma   90.00
#
_symmetry.space_group_name_H-M   'P 1'
#
loop_
_entity.id
_entity.type
_entity.pdbx_description
1 polymer ?
#
loop_
_entity_poly.entity_id
_entity_poly.type
_entity_poly.pdbx_seq_one_letter_code
_entity_poly.pdbx_strand_id
1 'polypeptide(L)'
;MAVLILGLVLFLGMHSISIVKPNLRVMIVERFGLVPWQAIYALISLIGFMLILQGYGQARLSPVTLYEPPTWLRHINLLLMLPVFPLLFAAYLPGRIQSTVKHPMLLAVKIWAFAHLLANGTLADVLLFGSFLAWAVADRISLKHRTAPPVQGAPPAPINDAIAIVGGLGLY
;
A
#
# COMPACT_ATOMS: atom_id res chain seq x y z
N MET A 1 -13.93 -15.55 -3.72
CA MET A 1 -14.28 -14.15 -3.41
C MET A 1 -14.38 -13.86 -1.92
N ALA A 2 -15.14 -14.59 -1.11
CA ALA A 2 -15.32 -14.28 0.32
C ALA A 2 -13.99 -14.17 1.10
N VAL A 3 -13.03 -15.06 0.86
CA VAL A 3 -11.71 -15.04 1.50
C VAL A 3 -10.92 -13.77 1.15
N LEU A 4 -10.98 -13.33 -0.12
CA LEU A 4 -10.34 -12.08 -0.56
C LEU A 4 -10.96 -10.87 0.16
N ILE A 5 -12.28 -10.79 0.20
CA ILE A 5 -12.99 -9.70 0.87
C ILE A 5 -12.66 -9.65 2.36
N LEU A 6 -12.67 -10.81 3.04
CA LEU A 6 -12.30 -10.91 4.46
C LEU A 6 -10.86 -10.42 4.68
N GLY A 7 -9.93 -10.87 3.83
CA GLY A 7 -8.54 -10.41 3.88
C GLY A 7 -8.39 -8.89 3.71
N LEU A 8 -9.09 -8.31 2.73
CA LEU A 8 -9.11 -6.87 2.50
C LEU A 8 -9.67 -6.09 3.69
N VAL A 9 -10.78 -6.56 4.27
CA VAL A 9 -11.40 -5.93 5.44
C VAL A 9 -10.45 -5.97 6.65
N LEU A 10 -9.81 -7.10 6.92
CA LEU A 10 -8.86 -7.21 8.03
C LEU A 10 -7.62 -6.33 7.80
N PHE A 11 -7.00 -6.44 6.63
CA PHE A 11 -5.77 -5.72 6.32
C PHE A 11 -6.00 -4.21 6.25
N LEU A 12 -6.90 -3.75 5.39
CA LEU A 12 -7.17 -2.33 5.21
C LEU A 12 -7.91 -1.74 6.42
N GLY A 13 -8.71 -2.54 7.13
CA GLY A 13 -9.35 -2.13 8.38
C GLY A 13 -8.33 -1.76 9.45
N MET A 14 -7.31 -2.61 9.67
CA MET A 14 -6.21 -2.29 10.61
C MET A 14 -5.44 -1.04 10.18
N HIS A 15 -5.15 -0.89 8.89
CA HIS A 15 -4.47 0.27 8.35
C HIS A 15 -5.33 1.55 8.37
N SER A 16 -6.65 1.41 8.45
CA SER A 16 -7.60 2.53 8.52
C SER A 16 -7.83 3.07 9.93
N ILE A 17 -7.35 2.40 10.97
CA ILE A 17 -7.53 2.85 12.37
C ILE A 17 -7.05 4.29 12.55
N SER A 18 -5.89 4.63 12.00
CA SER A 18 -5.33 5.98 12.07
C SER A 18 -6.11 7.01 11.26
N ILE A 19 -6.87 6.58 10.24
CA ILE A 19 -7.73 7.45 9.43
C ILE A 19 -9.01 7.79 10.20
N VAL A 20 -9.66 6.77 10.78
CA VAL A 20 -11.00 6.88 11.39
C VAL A 20 -10.91 7.36 12.84
N LYS A 21 -9.94 6.86 13.60
CA LYS A 21 -9.76 7.19 15.03
C LYS A 21 -8.28 7.45 15.34
N PRO A 22 -7.72 8.62 14.98
CA PRO A 22 -6.30 8.93 15.16
C PRO A 22 -5.80 8.73 16.60
N ASN A 23 -6.64 9.05 17.59
CA ASN A 23 -6.29 8.95 19.01
C ASN A 23 -6.34 7.52 19.57
N LEU A 24 -6.96 6.57 18.87
CA LEU A 24 -7.13 5.20 19.37
C LEU A 24 -5.77 4.53 19.60
N ARG A 25 -4.83 4.70 18.68
CA ARG A 25 -3.46 4.21 18.83
C ARG A 25 -2.81 4.75 20.11
N VAL A 26 -2.93 6.07 20.34
CA VAL A 26 -2.34 6.73 21.51
C VAL A 26 -2.94 6.14 22.78
N MET A 27 -4.26 6.07 22.89
CA MET A 27 -4.97 5.50 24.06
C MET A 27 -4.56 4.05 24.36
N ILE A 28 -4.43 3.21 23.32
CA ILE A 28 -4.03 1.80 23.50
C ILE A 28 -2.58 1.71 23.94
N VAL A 29 -1.68 2.49 23.32
CA VAL A 29 -0.26 2.51 23.67
C VAL A 29 -0.03 3.02 25.09
N GLU A 30 -0.75 4.05 25.52
CA GLU A 30 -0.69 4.57 26.90
C GLU A 30 -1.17 3.54 27.94
N ARG A 31 -2.18 2.74 27.60
CA ARG A 31 -2.77 1.77 28.54
C ARG A 31 -2.04 0.42 28.57
N PHE A 32 -1.59 -0.08 27.44
CA PHE A 32 -1.06 -1.45 27.30
C PHE A 32 0.40 -1.50 26.85
N GLY A 33 0.98 -0.36 26.46
CA GLY A 33 2.33 -0.28 25.94
C GLY A 33 2.43 -0.42 24.42
N LEU A 34 3.59 -0.02 23.89
CA LEU A 34 3.86 -0.01 22.45
C LEU A 34 3.97 -1.44 21.87
N VAL A 35 4.65 -2.34 22.58
CA VAL A 35 4.94 -3.70 22.08
C VAL A 35 3.66 -4.52 21.86
N PRO A 36 2.71 -4.61 22.81
CA PRO A 36 1.44 -5.28 22.56
C PRO A 36 0.65 -4.70 21.41
N TRP A 37 0.61 -3.37 21.27
CA TRP A 37 -0.03 -2.72 20.12
C TRP A 37 0.59 -3.17 18.81
N GLN A 38 1.92 -3.11 18.69
CA GLN A 38 2.64 -3.51 17.48
C GLN A 38 2.43 -5.00 17.16
N ALA A 39 2.45 -5.87 18.16
CA ALA A 39 2.23 -7.30 17.98
C ALA A 39 0.83 -7.61 17.44
N ILE A 40 -0.22 -7.03 18.05
CA ILE A 40 -1.60 -7.23 17.59
C ILE A 40 -1.79 -6.65 16.19
N TYR A 41 -1.29 -5.43 15.95
CA TYR A 41 -1.35 -4.79 14.64
C TYR A 41 -0.67 -5.66 13.56
N ALA A 42 0.55 -6.13 13.83
CA ALA A 42 1.30 -6.96 12.90
C ALA A 42 0.60 -8.31 12.64
N LEU A 43 0.10 -8.96 13.69
CA LEU A 43 -0.58 -10.26 13.58
C LEU A 43 -1.84 -10.16 12.72
N ILE A 44 -2.72 -9.20 13.00
CA ILE A 44 -3.96 -9.03 12.23
C ILE A 44 -3.65 -8.62 10.78
N SER A 45 -2.67 -7.74 10.58
CA SER A 45 -2.24 -7.34 9.24
C SER A 45 -1.66 -8.51 8.46
N LEU A 46 -0.86 -9.37 9.10
CA LEU A 46 -0.29 -10.57 8.47
C LEU A 46 -1.39 -11.58 8.10
N ILE A 47 -2.32 -11.85 9.00
CA ILE A 47 -3.47 -12.72 8.71
C ILE A 47 -4.27 -12.15 7.54
N GLY A 48 -4.60 -10.87 7.57
CA GLY A 48 -5.32 -10.19 6.48
C GLY A 48 -4.57 -10.31 5.15
N PHE A 49 -3.25 -10.10 5.15
CA PHE A 49 -2.41 -10.23 3.97
C PHE A 49 -2.40 -11.67 3.41
N MET A 50 -2.25 -12.68 4.26
CA MET A 50 -2.30 -14.08 3.83
C MET A 50 -3.66 -14.46 3.24
N LEU A 51 -4.75 -13.96 3.82
CA LEU A 51 -6.08 -14.16 3.26
C LEU A 51 -6.27 -13.45 1.91
N ILE A 52 -5.67 -12.27 1.71
CA ILE A 52 -5.65 -11.58 0.41
C ILE A 52 -4.95 -12.47 -0.63
N LEU A 53 -3.74 -12.96 -0.34
CA LEU A 53 -2.98 -13.80 -1.26
C LEU A 53 -3.75 -15.07 -1.62
N GLN A 54 -4.26 -15.79 -0.62
CA GLN A 54 -5.04 -17.00 -0.82
C GLN A 54 -6.34 -16.73 -1.59
N GLY A 55 -7.10 -15.71 -1.17
CA GLY A 55 -8.39 -15.39 -1.76
C GLY A 55 -8.28 -14.88 -3.19
N TYR A 56 -7.26 -14.08 -3.49
CA TYR A 56 -6.95 -13.64 -4.84
C TYR A 56 -6.52 -14.80 -5.73
N GLY A 57 -5.64 -15.67 -5.24
CA GLY A 57 -5.23 -16.90 -5.96
C GLY A 57 -6.42 -17.77 -6.30
N GLN A 58 -7.33 -18.04 -5.35
CA GLN A 58 -8.56 -18.80 -5.58
C GLN A 58 -9.50 -18.13 -6.58
N ALA A 59 -9.65 -16.82 -6.51
CA ALA A 59 -10.52 -16.08 -7.42
C ALA A 59 -10.05 -16.12 -8.88
N ARG A 60 -8.75 -16.27 -9.10
CA ARG A 60 -8.16 -16.41 -10.44
C ARG A 60 -8.39 -17.76 -11.09
N LEU A 61 -8.77 -18.80 -10.34
CA LEU A 61 -9.10 -20.13 -10.90
C LEU A 61 -10.43 -20.11 -11.65
N SER A 62 -11.35 -19.21 -11.27
CA SER A 62 -12.64 -19.03 -11.95
C SER A 62 -12.94 -17.51 -12.03
N PRO A 63 -12.28 -16.79 -12.95
CA PRO A 63 -12.32 -15.35 -13.01
C PRO A 63 -13.70 -14.87 -13.50
N VAL A 64 -14.23 -13.86 -12.83
CA VAL A 64 -15.39 -13.08 -13.30
C VAL A 64 -14.85 -11.84 -13.99
N THR A 65 -14.88 -11.81 -15.31
CA THR A 65 -14.40 -10.68 -16.11
C THR A 65 -15.43 -9.56 -16.11
N LEU A 66 -15.02 -8.35 -15.74
CA LEU A 66 -15.85 -7.14 -15.77
C LEU A 66 -15.56 -6.30 -17.01
N TYR A 67 -14.31 -6.24 -17.43
CA TYR A 67 -13.86 -5.59 -18.65
C TYR A 67 -12.59 -6.23 -19.18
N GLU A 68 -12.33 -6.08 -20.48
CA GLU A 68 -11.14 -6.59 -21.14
C GLU A 68 -10.25 -5.42 -21.57
N PRO A 69 -9.15 -5.14 -20.85
CA PRO A 69 -8.25 -4.06 -21.23
C PRO A 69 -7.57 -4.35 -22.58
N PRO A 70 -7.51 -3.38 -23.48
CA PRO A 70 -6.74 -3.53 -24.71
C PRO A 70 -5.26 -3.76 -24.39
N THR A 71 -4.59 -4.55 -25.23
CA THR A 71 -3.22 -5.05 -24.99
C THR A 71 -2.20 -3.93 -24.75
N TRP A 72 -2.38 -2.77 -25.40
CA TRP A 72 -1.47 -1.64 -25.24
C TRP A 72 -1.47 -1.04 -23.81
N LEU A 73 -2.55 -1.20 -23.03
CA LEU A 73 -2.59 -0.78 -21.62
C LEU A 73 -1.59 -1.55 -20.75
N ARG A 74 -1.19 -2.76 -21.15
CA ARG A 74 -0.13 -3.51 -20.44
C ARG A 74 1.22 -2.79 -20.54
N HIS A 75 1.52 -2.14 -21.66
CA HIS A 75 2.75 -1.35 -21.79
C HIS A 75 2.70 -0.08 -20.94
N ILE A 76 1.53 0.57 -20.86
CA ILE A 76 1.32 1.70 -19.94
C ILE A 76 1.50 1.25 -18.48
N ASN A 77 0.95 0.09 -18.12
CA ASN A 77 1.15 -0.48 -16.79
C ASN A 77 2.65 -0.63 -16.47
N LEU A 78 3.44 -1.23 -17.36
CA LEU A 78 4.88 -1.37 -17.16
C LEU A 78 5.55 -0.01 -16.93
N LEU A 79 5.25 1.01 -17.73
CA LEU A 79 5.79 2.35 -17.52
C LEU A 79 5.38 2.96 -16.17
N LEU A 80 4.12 2.82 -15.78
CA LEU A 80 3.64 3.32 -14.50
C LEU A 80 4.27 2.59 -13.31
N MET A 81 4.62 1.32 -13.45
CA MET A 81 5.24 0.54 -12.39
C MET A 81 6.71 0.91 -12.14
N LEU A 82 7.42 1.53 -13.10
CA LEU A 82 8.82 1.91 -12.94
C LEU A 82 9.14 2.70 -11.65
N PRO A 83 8.39 3.73 -11.27
CA PRO A 83 8.68 4.50 -10.06
C PRO A 83 8.21 3.81 -8.77
N VAL A 84 7.46 2.70 -8.82
CA VAL A 84 6.83 2.10 -7.64
C VAL A 84 7.87 1.63 -6.63
N PHE A 85 8.82 0.79 -7.04
CA PHE A 85 9.87 0.31 -6.14
C PHE A 85 10.81 1.44 -5.68
N PRO A 86 11.30 2.34 -6.54
CA PRO A 86 12.03 3.53 -6.09
C PRO A 86 11.29 4.34 -5.01
N LEU A 87 9.98 4.54 -5.15
CA LEU A 87 9.17 5.23 -4.15
C LEU A 87 9.03 4.45 -2.84
N LEU A 88 8.94 3.11 -2.90
CA LEU A 88 8.94 2.27 -1.70
C LEU A 88 10.26 2.38 -0.95
N PHE A 89 11.40 2.36 -1.64
CA PHE A 89 12.72 2.59 -1.03
C PHE A 89 12.82 4.01 -0.44
N ALA A 90 12.40 5.03 -1.19
CA ALA A 90 12.42 6.41 -0.73
C ALA A 90 11.57 6.66 0.52
N ALA A 91 10.58 5.81 0.82
CA ALA A 91 9.82 5.89 2.06
C ALA A 91 10.67 5.65 3.31
N TYR A 92 11.73 4.83 3.20
CA TYR A 92 12.64 4.46 4.29
C TYR A 92 14.04 5.05 4.15
N LEU A 93 14.34 5.65 3.00
CA LEU A 93 15.62 6.29 2.67
C LEU A 93 15.37 7.80 2.45
N PRO A 94 15.38 8.61 3.52
CA PRO A 94 15.10 10.03 3.41
C PRO A 94 16.11 10.77 2.51
N GLY A 95 15.60 11.41 1.45
CA GLY A 95 16.35 12.18 0.48
C GLY A 95 15.47 13.24 -0.18
N ARG A 96 15.86 13.72 -1.35
CA ARG A 96 15.09 14.71 -2.13
C ARG A 96 13.76 14.14 -2.63
N ILE A 97 13.73 12.85 -3.03
CA ILE A 97 12.51 12.19 -3.48
C ILE A 97 11.47 12.26 -2.35
N GLN A 98 11.84 11.83 -1.13
CA GLN A 98 10.92 11.85 0.02
C GLN A 98 10.46 13.28 0.35
N SER A 99 11.36 14.27 0.38
CA SER A 99 11.02 15.65 0.72
C SER A 99 10.08 16.28 -0.31
N THR A 100 10.24 15.97 -1.59
CA THR A 100 9.39 16.46 -2.69
C THR A 100 8.01 15.81 -2.68
N VAL A 101 7.96 14.47 -2.56
CA VAL A 101 6.72 13.71 -2.64
C VAL A 101 5.97 13.71 -1.31
N LYS A 102 6.67 13.92 -0.17
CA LYS A 102 6.18 13.91 1.23
C LYS A 102 5.70 12.53 1.72
N HIS A 103 4.96 11.79 0.90
CA HIS A 103 4.38 10.47 1.24
C HIS A 103 4.65 9.45 0.12
N PRO A 104 5.93 9.06 -0.10
CA PRO A 104 6.30 8.21 -1.23
C PRO A 104 5.65 6.82 -1.18
N MET A 105 5.48 6.22 0.00
CA MET A 105 4.75 4.95 0.17
C MET A 105 3.32 5.03 -0.39
N LEU A 106 2.56 6.06 -0.01
CA LEU A 106 1.18 6.22 -0.49
C LEU A 106 1.11 6.51 -1.99
N LEU A 107 2.10 7.23 -2.53
CA LEU A 107 2.19 7.45 -3.97
C LEU A 107 2.48 6.14 -4.70
N ALA A 108 3.41 5.34 -4.18
CA ALA A 108 3.72 4.01 -4.73
C ALA A 108 2.48 3.12 -4.78
N VAL A 109 1.73 3.02 -3.67
CA VAL A 109 0.49 2.22 -3.61
C VAL A 109 -0.56 2.73 -4.61
N LYS A 110 -0.72 4.05 -4.75
CA LYS A 110 -1.67 4.62 -5.72
C LYS A 110 -1.29 4.30 -7.15
N ILE A 111 -0.02 4.47 -7.51
CA ILE A 111 0.47 4.16 -8.86
C ILE A 111 0.33 2.66 -9.14
N TRP A 112 0.78 1.82 -8.21
CA TRP A 112 0.66 0.36 -8.31
C TRP A 112 -0.78 -0.09 -8.53
N ALA A 113 -1.70 0.35 -7.68
CA ALA A 113 -3.09 -0.05 -7.77
C ALA A 113 -3.76 0.46 -9.06
N PHE A 114 -3.51 1.72 -9.44
CA PHE A 114 -4.05 2.28 -10.67
C PHE A 114 -3.50 1.58 -11.93
N ALA A 115 -2.19 1.32 -11.97
CA ALA A 115 -1.55 0.63 -13.08
C ALA A 115 -2.14 -0.77 -13.28
N HIS A 116 -2.38 -1.50 -12.18
CA HIS A 116 -2.98 -2.83 -12.25
C HIS A 116 -4.46 -2.78 -12.69
N LEU A 117 -5.23 -1.77 -12.28
CA LEU A 117 -6.61 -1.59 -12.75
C LEU A 117 -6.66 -1.30 -14.26
N LEU A 118 -5.65 -0.65 -14.83
CA LEU A 118 -5.58 -0.44 -16.28
C LEU A 118 -5.31 -1.74 -17.07
N ALA A 119 -4.59 -2.68 -16.46
CA ALA A 119 -4.11 -3.89 -17.15
C ALA A 119 -4.94 -5.15 -16.83
N ASN A 120 -5.76 -5.14 -15.78
CA ASN A 120 -6.50 -6.29 -15.29
C ASN A 120 -7.96 -5.91 -15.04
N GLY A 121 -8.89 -6.74 -15.53
CA GLY A 121 -10.31 -6.39 -15.54
C GLY A 121 -11.22 -7.44 -14.90
N THR A 122 -10.72 -8.31 -14.04
CA THR A 122 -11.59 -9.23 -13.28
C THR A 122 -12.17 -8.58 -12.04
N LEU A 123 -13.26 -9.12 -11.53
CA LEU A 123 -13.86 -8.68 -10.26
C LEU A 123 -12.84 -8.74 -9.10
N ALA A 124 -11.99 -9.77 -9.07
CA ALA A 124 -10.94 -9.89 -8.05
C ALA A 124 -9.91 -8.75 -8.15
N ASP A 125 -9.53 -8.37 -9.38
CA ASP A 125 -8.61 -7.24 -9.61
C ASP A 125 -9.22 -5.92 -9.15
N VAL A 126 -10.47 -5.67 -9.53
CA VAL A 126 -11.17 -4.44 -9.13
C VAL A 126 -11.34 -4.35 -7.63
N LEU A 127 -11.70 -5.45 -6.95
CA LEU A 127 -11.79 -5.49 -5.50
C LEU A 127 -10.44 -5.25 -4.84
N LEU A 128 -9.38 -5.93 -5.29
CA LEU A 128 -8.05 -5.80 -4.70
C LEU A 128 -7.49 -4.40 -4.95
N PHE A 129 -7.23 -4.07 -6.19
CA PHE A 129 -6.55 -2.81 -6.54
C PHE A 129 -7.41 -1.58 -6.28
N GLY A 130 -8.73 -1.68 -6.50
CA GLY A 130 -9.67 -0.60 -6.18
C GLY A 130 -9.73 -0.27 -4.70
N SER A 131 -9.74 -1.30 -3.83
CA SER A 131 -9.72 -1.09 -2.36
C SER A 131 -8.43 -0.43 -1.90
N PHE A 132 -7.26 -0.87 -2.39
CA PHE A 132 -5.98 -0.26 -2.04
C PHE A 132 -5.86 1.18 -2.57
N LEU A 133 -6.36 1.45 -3.77
CA LEU A 133 -6.37 2.79 -4.34
C LEU A 133 -7.26 3.72 -3.50
N ALA A 134 -8.48 3.30 -3.19
CA ALA A 134 -9.41 4.06 -2.36
C ALA A 134 -8.83 4.33 -0.96
N TRP A 135 -8.23 3.30 -0.33
CA TRP A 135 -7.58 3.44 0.96
C TRP A 135 -6.41 4.44 0.89
N ALA A 136 -5.52 4.34 -0.10
CA ALA A 136 -4.36 5.23 -0.21
C ALA A 136 -4.75 6.69 -0.50
N VAL A 137 -5.87 6.91 -1.20
CA VAL A 137 -6.45 8.24 -1.40
C VAL A 137 -7.03 8.76 -0.09
N ALA A 138 -7.82 7.95 0.63
CA ALA A 138 -8.42 8.32 1.91
C ALA A 138 -7.35 8.65 2.96
N ASP A 139 -6.28 7.84 3.06
CA ASP A 139 -5.18 8.09 3.98
C ASP A 139 -4.42 9.39 3.62
N ARG A 140 -4.19 9.65 2.32
CA ARG A 140 -3.57 10.91 1.88
C ARG A 140 -4.42 12.14 2.22
N ILE A 141 -5.74 12.03 2.15
CA ILE A 141 -6.66 13.10 2.56
C ILE A 141 -6.60 13.28 4.09
N SER A 142 -6.66 12.19 4.85
CA SER A 142 -6.57 12.20 6.30
C SER A 142 -5.27 12.88 6.80
N LEU A 143 -4.15 12.63 6.13
CA LEU A 143 -2.84 13.23 6.45
C LEU A 143 -2.76 14.76 6.26
N LYS A 144 -3.77 15.38 5.66
CA LYS A 144 -3.88 16.85 5.64
C LYS A 144 -4.39 17.40 6.98
N HIS A 145 -5.08 16.55 7.76
CA HIS A 145 -5.79 16.96 8.99
C HIS A 145 -5.22 16.28 10.25
N ARG A 146 -4.23 15.41 10.13
CA ARG A 146 -3.56 14.73 11.25
C ARG A 146 -2.05 14.73 11.08
N THR A 147 -1.35 14.71 12.21
CA THR A 147 0.10 14.48 12.23
C THR A 147 0.36 12.98 12.29
N ALA A 148 1.04 12.44 11.29
CA ALA A 148 1.51 11.06 11.32
C ALA A 148 2.87 11.00 12.02
N PRO A 149 3.15 9.95 12.82
CA PRO A 149 4.49 9.73 13.31
C PRO A 149 5.45 9.55 12.13
N PRO A 150 6.70 10.03 12.24
CA PRO A 150 7.69 9.84 11.19
C PRO A 150 7.93 8.34 10.94
N VAL A 151 8.11 7.98 9.68
CA VAL A 151 8.52 6.63 9.31
C VAL A 151 9.95 6.41 9.80
N GLN A 152 10.17 5.36 10.57
CA GLN A 152 11.53 4.98 10.98
C GLN A 152 12.28 4.49 9.74
N GLY A 153 13.39 5.12 9.42
CA GLY A 153 14.21 4.83 8.25
C GLY A 153 15.68 5.15 8.50
N ALA A 154 16.47 5.11 7.43
CA ALA A 154 17.87 5.50 7.48
C ALA A 154 18.04 7.00 7.81
N PRO A 155 19.20 7.44 8.28
CA PRO A 155 19.49 8.87 8.39
C PRO A 155 19.40 9.58 7.04
N PRO A 156 18.95 10.85 7.00
CA PRO A 156 18.92 11.62 5.76
C PRO A 156 20.32 11.74 5.15
N ALA A 157 20.47 11.36 3.88
CA ALA A 157 21.74 11.46 3.16
C ALA A 157 21.50 11.68 1.67
N PRO A 158 22.38 12.45 0.97
CA PRO A 158 22.24 12.68 -0.47
C PRO A 158 22.28 11.41 -1.32
N ILE A 159 22.99 10.37 -0.84
CA ILE A 159 23.11 9.08 -1.52
C ILE A 159 21.81 8.26 -1.49
N ASN A 160 20.90 8.55 -0.57
CA ASN A 160 19.65 7.78 -0.39
C ASN A 160 18.78 7.76 -1.65
N ASP A 161 18.75 8.87 -2.39
CA ASP A 161 17.99 8.94 -3.65
C ASP A 161 18.60 8.01 -4.72
N ALA A 162 19.91 7.95 -4.80
CA ALA A 162 20.58 7.04 -5.73
C ALA A 162 20.33 5.58 -5.35
N ILE A 163 20.41 5.24 -4.06
CA ILE A 163 20.12 3.90 -3.55
C ILE A 163 18.64 3.55 -3.83
N ALA A 164 17.73 4.48 -3.60
CA ALA A 164 16.30 4.27 -3.86
C ALA A 164 16.01 4.00 -5.34
N ILE A 165 16.65 4.76 -6.24
CA ILE A 165 16.48 4.59 -7.69
C ILE A 165 17.11 3.27 -8.16
N VAL A 166 18.40 3.06 -7.87
CA VAL A 166 19.13 1.88 -8.34
C VAL A 166 18.56 0.59 -7.74
N GLY A 167 18.34 0.59 -6.41
CA GLY A 167 17.74 -0.56 -5.73
C GLY A 167 16.30 -0.84 -6.18
N GLY A 168 15.51 0.21 -6.37
CA GLY A 168 14.13 0.09 -6.85
C GLY A 168 14.04 -0.40 -8.29
N LEU A 169 14.87 0.13 -9.18
CA LEU A 169 14.92 -0.35 -10.57
C LEU A 169 15.52 -1.76 -10.69
N GLY A 170 16.40 -2.14 -9.78
CA GLY A 170 16.97 -3.48 -9.73
C GLY A 170 15.96 -4.56 -9.29
N LEU A 171 14.85 -4.17 -8.64
CA LEU A 171 13.74 -5.06 -8.29
C LEU A 171 12.61 -5.06 -9.33
N TYR A 172 12.64 -4.15 -10.28
CA TYR A 172 11.66 -4.08 -11.36
C TYR A 172 11.93 -5.14 -12.43
#